data_62275658dc7a4016abdc0d4c573217e1
#
_entry.id   62275658dc7a4016abdc0d4c573217e1
#
_cell.length_a   1.000
_cell.length_b   1.000
_cell.length_c   1.000
_cell.angle_alpha   90.00
_cell.angle_beta   90.00
_cell.angle_gamma   90.00
#
_symmetry.space_group_name_H-M   'P 1'
#
loop_
_entity.id
_entity.type
_entity.pdbx_description
1 polymer ?
#
loop_
_entity_poly.entity_id
_entity_poly.type
_entity_poly.pdbx_seq_one_letter_code
_entity_poly.pdbx_strand_id
1 'polypeptide(L)'
;MSYQFSKYETHYRNLTYLGVPIIIGQLGNLILNFADTLMIGHHSTKELAAAAFVNNMFTLVIIFAVGFTYAITALVGTLYGQEKTHRIGELMKSAVAANTCMAVFLSAIMWVLYINLGNLGQPEELLPLMRSYFVIQLVSLPFVCWFNTFRQFTDGITDTRVAMWILIGGNIMNIFGNWVLIYGHLGMEEMGLVGAGLSTMISRIVMAIVMVSIFFFSKRYKEYRKGWRQGSINRTDFKQVTVLGLPLALQMGMETAAFSLSSLMVGWFGTTALAAHQVMLTISQLGYMIYYGLAAAVAVRISNFMGQRDYTAVKRTATAGIHLVFFLAMLTSIPVFIFRHSIGGLFTDSSEVVSMVSMTIIPFMIYQFGDGMQCNYANAMRGIAVVKPLIWIAFVAFFIISLPLGYLFGVVMNYQLIGIWYAFPFGLTTAGLLYYIYYQKGLKRIEESAK
;
A
#
# COMPACT_ATOMS: atom_id res chain seq x y z
N MET A 1 13.61 -33.67 6.75
CA MET A 1 13.44 -32.21 6.71
C MET A 1 14.40 -31.50 5.74
N SER A 2 15.70 -31.86 5.63
CA SER A 2 16.65 -31.16 4.75
C SER A 2 16.29 -31.19 3.25
N TYR A 3 15.75 -32.28 2.73
CA TYR A 3 15.39 -32.44 1.30
C TYR A 3 14.21 -31.54 0.87
N GLN A 4 13.28 -31.21 1.76
CA GLN A 4 12.17 -30.32 1.45
C GLN A 4 12.58 -28.82 1.45
N PHE A 5 13.51 -28.41 2.32
CA PHE A 5 14.04 -27.05 2.33
C PHE A 5 14.83 -26.70 1.07
N SER A 6 15.64 -27.62 0.56
CA SER A 6 16.40 -27.48 -0.69
C SER A 6 15.50 -27.13 -1.89
N LYS A 7 14.26 -27.66 -1.92
CA LYS A 7 13.30 -27.42 -3.00
C LYS A 7 12.82 -25.97 -3.11
N TYR A 8 12.81 -25.23 -2.00
CA TYR A 8 12.33 -23.84 -1.92
C TYR A 8 13.46 -22.83 -1.77
N GLU A 9 14.70 -23.24 -1.57
CA GLU A 9 15.84 -22.36 -1.27
C GLU A 9 16.00 -21.23 -2.29
N THR A 10 15.97 -21.55 -3.58
CA THR A 10 16.06 -20.56 -4.66
C THR A 10 14.90 -19.57 -4.63
N HIS A 11 13.68 -20.05 -4.30
CA HIS A 11 12.50 -19.19 -4.19
C HIS A 11 12.60 -18.26 -2.98
N TYR A 12 13.04 -18.76 -1.82
CA TYR A 12 13.26 -17.93 -0.63
C TYR A 12 14.30 -16.84 -0.91
N ARG A 13 15.45 -17.18 -1.47
CA ARG A 13 16.51 -16.23 -1.81
C ARG A 13 16.02 -15.17 -2.78
N ASN A 14 15.30 -15.55 -3.83
CA ASN A 14 14.79 -14.63 -4.82
C ASN A 14 13.71 -13.71 -4.24
N LEU A 15 12.78 -14.22 -3.44
CA LEU A 15 11.75 -13.42 -2.78
C LEU A 15 12.35 -12.43 -1.80
N THR A 16 13.33 -12.85 -1.00
CA THR A 16 14.04 -11.96 -0.07
C THR A 16 14.82 -10.88 -0.82
N TYR A 17 15.51 -11.25 -1.89
CA TYR A 17 16.27 -10.29 -2.70
C TYR A 17 15.41 -9.20 -3.31
N LEU A 18 14.20 -9.52 -3.78
CA LEU A 18 13.26 -8.56 -4.33
C LEU A 18 12.44 -7.85 -3.24
N GLY A 19 12.06 -8.59 -2.20
CA GLY A 19 11.19 -8.09 -1.14
C GLY A 19 11.88 -7.08 -0.21
N VAL A 20 13.16 -7.31 0.15
CA VAL A 20 13.88 -6.41 1.06
C VAL A 20 13.92 -4.96 0.55
N PRO A 21 14.27 -4.67 -0.71
CA PRO A 21 14.18 -3.31 -1.21
C PRO A 21 12.77 -2.71 -1.15
N ILE A 22 11.73 -3.51 -1.41
CA ILE A 22 10.34 -3.06 -1.31
C ILE A 22 9.99 -2.74 0.15
N ILE A 23 10.37 -3.60 1.11
CA ILE A 23 10.18 -3.39 2.55
C ILE A 23 10.86 -2.08 2.99
N ILE A 24 12.11 -1.87 2.61
CA ILE A 24 12.86 -0.66 2.95
C ILE A 24 12.14 0.60 2.43
N GLY A 25 11.65 0.56 1.19
CA GLY A 25 10.88 1.66 0.61
C GLY A 25 9.58 1.93 1.37
N GLN A 26 8.86 0.89 1.79
CA GLN A 26 7.61 1.02 2.55
C GLN A 26 7.86 1.54 3.97
N LEU A 27 8.87 1.03 4.66
CA LEU A 27 9.26 1.54 5.98
C LEU A 27 9.74 3.00 5.90
N GLY A 28 10.45 3.37 4.83
CA GLY A 28 10.83 4.75 4.56
C GLY A 28 9.63 5.70 4.48
N ASN A 29 8.57 5.29 3.78
CA ASN A 29 7.33 6.07 3.70
C ASN A 29 6.63 6.19 5.06
N LEU A 30 6.66 5.15 5.88
CA LEU A 30 6.08 5.19 7.23
C LEU A 30 6.85 6.17 8.13
N ILE A 31 8.19 6.13 8.09
CA ILE A 31 9.05 7.08 8.81
C ILE A 31 8.79 8.51 8.35
N LEU A 32 8.62 8.72 7.04
CA LEU A 32 8.29 10.02 6.49
C LEU A 32 6.97 10.56 7.04
N ASN A 33 5.90 9.76 6.98
CA ASN A 33 4.59 10.16 7.50
C ASN A 33 4.64 10.52 9.00
N PHE A 34 5.44 9.77 9.77
CA PHE A 34 5.67 10.07 11.17
C PHE A 34 6.43 11.41 11.35
N ALA A 35 7.50 11.63 10.59
CA ALA A 35 8.27 12.86 10.63
C ALA A 35 7.41 14.08 10.25
N ASP A 36 6.61 13.99 9.18
CA ASP A 36 5.71 15.05 8.76
C ASP A 36 4.72 15.42 9.88
N THR A 37 4.07 14.41 10.46
CA THR A 37 3.11 14.59 11.56
C THR A 37 3.77 15.27 12.77
N LEU A 38 4.97 14.83 13.12
CA LEU A 38 5.71 15.35 14.26
C LEU A 38 6.17 16.81 14.03
N MET A 39 6.67 17.10 12.83
CA MET A 39 7.16 18.44 12.49
C MET A 39 6.01 19.46 12.41
N ILE A 40 4.89 19.11 11.79
CA ILE A 40 3.70 19.97 11.72
C ILE A 40 3.12 20.16 13.14
N GLY A 41 3.05 19.09 13.94
CA GLY A 41 2.49 19.14 15.29
C GLY A 41 3.31 20.01 16.26
N HIS A 42 4.62 20.03 16.13
CA HIS A 42 5.49 20.93 16.90
C HIS A 42 5.34 22.39 16.49
N HIS A 43 4.98 22.66 15.25
CA HIS A 43 4.75 24.02 14.76
C HIS A 43 3.40 24.56 15.23
N SER A 44 2.30 23.83 14.99
CA SER A 44 0.96 24.26 15.37
C SER A 44 -0.05 23.09 15.46
N THR A 45 -0.78 23.03 16.58
CA THR A 45 -1.87 22.04 16.76
C THR A 45 -3.01 22.23 15.76
N LYS A 46 -3.32 23.49 15.38
CA LYS A 46 -4.34 23.79 14.37
C LYS A 46 -3.93 23.31 12.99
N GLU A 47 -2.68 23.52 12.63
CA GLU A 47 -2.12 23.03 11.36
C GLU A 47 -2.10 21.50 11.30
N LEU A 48 -1.75 20.85 12.40
CA LEU A 48 -1.81 19.39 12.51
C LEU A 48 -3.24 18.86 12.30
N ALA A 49 -4.24 19.49 12.90
CA ALA A 49 -5.64 19.11 12.72
C ALA A 49 -6.09 19.28 11.25
N ALA A 50 -5.72 20.39 10.62
CA ALA A 50 -6.01 20.67 9.21
C ALA A 50 -5.31 19.65 8.30
N ALA A 51 -4.02 19.35 8.54
CA ALA A 51 -3.26 18.35 7.80
C ALA A 51 -3.86 16.95 7.94
N ALA A 52 -4.23 16.54 9.15
CA ALA A 52 -4.80 15.21 9.42
C ALA A 52 -6.10 14.99 8.63
N PHE A 53 -6.98 16.00 8.60
CA PHE A 53 -8.23 15.91 7.85
C PHE A 53 -7.98 15.75 6.34
N VAL A 54 -7.14 16.61 5.75
CA VAL A 54 -6.82 16.56 4.33
C VAL A 54 -6.09 15.27 3.96
N ASN A 55 -5.12 14.85 4.77
CA ASN A 55 -4.38 13.61 4.54
C ASN A 55 -5.26 12.37 4.57
N ASN A 56 -6.28 12.31 5.45
CA ASN A 56 -7.24 11.21 5.46
C ASN A 56 -8.01 11.09 4.14
N MET A 57 -8.44 12.22 3.56
CA MET A 57 -9.10 12.23 2.26
C MET A 57 -8.16 11.76 1.14
N PHE A 58 -6.93 12.28 1.12
CA PHE A 58 -5.94 11.91 0.11
C PHE A 58 -5.46 10.47 0.24
N THR A 59 -5.39 9.92 1.45
CA THR A 59 -4.95 8.53 1.68
C THR A 59 -5.82 7.54 0.91
N LEU A 60 -7.14 7.66 0.98
CA LEU A 60 -8.05 6.77 0.25
C LEU A 60 -7.85 6.86 -1.26
N VAL A 61 -7.72 8.09 -1.78
CA VAL A 61 -7.53 8.34 -3.22
C VAL A 61 -6.16 7.84 -3.69
N ILE A 62 -5.10 8.06 -2.91
CA ILE A 62 -3.75 7.58 -3.23
C ILE A 62 -3.70 6.05 -3.23
N ILE A 63 -4.32 5.39 -2.24
CA ILE A 63 -4.39 3.93 -2.19
C ILE A 63 -5.11 3.37 -3.41
N PHE A 64 -6.21 4.00 -3.82
CA PHE A 64 -6.92 3.63 -5.03
C PHE A 64 -6.06 3.82 -6.28
N ALA A 65 -5.37 4.96 -6.41
CA ALA A 65 -4.45 5.25 -7.51
C ALA A 65 -3.29 4.24 -7.57
N VAL A 66 -2.66 3.95 -6.44
CA VAL A 66 -1.56 2.97 -6.33
C VAL A 66 -2.06 1.57 -6.68
N GLY A 67 -3.23 1.17 -6.16
CA GLY A 67 -3.85 -0.11 -6.50
C GLY A 67 -4.07 -0.30 -8.00
N PHE A 68 -4.50 0.77 -8.70
CA PHE A 68 -4.65 0.74 -10.15
C PHE A 68 -3.33 0.47 -10.89
N THR A 69 -2.22 1.03 -10.41
CA THR A 69 -0.90 0.81 -11.03
C THR A 69 -0.40 -0.63 -10.93
N TYR A 70 -0.89 -1.41 -9.98
CA TYR A 70 -0.43 -2.80 -9.77
C TYR A 70 -0.71 -3.75 -10.94
N ALA A 71 -1.64 -3.41 -11.83
CA ALA A 71 -1.84 -4.13 -13.09
C ALA A 71 -0.56 -4.20 -13.93
N ILE A 72 0.27 -3.16 -13.86
CA ILE A 72 1.51 -3.05 -14.66
C ILE A 72 2.51 -4.13 -14.24
N THR A 73 2.67 -4.40 -12.94
CA THR A 73 3.58 -5.45 -12.45
C THR A 73 3.25 -6.82 -13.04
N ALA A 74 1.95 -7.18 -13.09
CA ALA A 74 1.51 -8.44 -13.65
C ALA A 74 1.78 -8.54 -15.15
N LEU A 75 1.43 -7.48 -15.91
CA LEU A 75 1.59 -7.46 -17.36
C LEU A 75 3.07 -7.39 -17.77
N VAL A 76 3.84 -6.48 -17.16
CA VAL A 76 5.26 -6.33 -17.42
C VAL A 76 6.03 -7.59 -17.00
N GLY A 77 5.72 -8.14 -15.81
CA GLY A 77 6.38 -9.35 -15.32
C GLY A 77 6.15 -10.56 -16.22
N THR A 78 4.92 -10.71 -16.77
CA THR A 78 4.62 -11.79 -17.73
C THR A 78 5.41 -11.61 -19.04
N LEU A 79 5.45 -10.39 -19.59
CA LEU A 79 6.24 -10.11 -20.80
C LEU A 79 7.75 -10.24 -20.55
N TYR A 80 8.21 -9.88 -19.34
CA TYR A 80 9.60 -10.06 -18.94
C TYR A 80 9.98 -11.55 -18.88
N GLY A 81 9.11 -12.38 -18.30
CA GLY A 81 9.29 -13.83 -18.32
C GLY A 81 9.29 -14.44 -19.72
N GLN A 82 8.62 -13.81 -20.69
CA GLN A 82 8.64 -14.19 -22.12
C GLN A 82 9.83 -13.61 -22.89
N GLU A 83 10.72 -12.86 -22.22
CA GLU A 83 11.87 -12.14 -22.83
C GLU A 83 11.46 -11.10 -23.90
N LYS A 84 10.21 -10.63 -23.89
CA LYS A 84 9.66 -9.67 -24.86
C LYS A 84 9.92 -8.22 -24.43
N THR A 85 11.18 -7.84 -24.29
CA THR A 85 11.61 -6.53 -23.78
C THR A 85 11.06 -5.36 -24.59
N HIS A 86 11.03 -5.48 -25.92
CA HIS A 86 10.47 -4.46 -26.82
C HIS A 86 8.98 -4.24 -26.55
N ARG A 87 8.22 -5.33 -26.40
CA ARG A 87 6.77 -5.30 -26.14
C ARG A 87 6.44 -4.66 -24.78
N ILE A 88 7.32 -4.81 -23.78
CA ILE A 88 7.18 -4.10 -22.52
C ILE A 88 7.21 -2.58 -22.73
N GLY A 89 8.12 -2.09 -23.57
CA GLY A 89 8.19 -0.66 -23.89
C GLY A 89 6.93 -0.13 -24.55
N GLU A 90 6.34 -0.87 -25.47
CA GLU A 90 5.05 -0.52 -26.10
C GLU A 90 3.91 -0.48 -25.10
N LEU A 91 3.81 -1.53 -24.25
CA LEU A 91 2.81 -1.63 -23.18
C LEU A 91 2.89 -0.42 -22.23
N MET A 92 4.12 -0.02 -21.85
CA MET A 92 4.32 1.09 -20.93
C MET A 92 3.74 2.40 -21.43
N LYS A 93 3.71 2.63 -22.75
CA LYS A 93 3.09 3.82 -23.34
C LYS A 93 1.57 3.88 -23.08
N SER A 94 0.90 2.76 -23.27
CA SER A 94 -0.53 2.62 -22.96
C SER A 94 -0.82 2.62 -21.45
N ALA A 95 0.10 2.05 -20.66
CA ALA A 95 0.00 2.03 -19.21
C ALA A 95 0.12 3.44 -18.62
N VAL A 96 1.06 4.26 -19.08
CA VAL A 96 1.19 5.67 -18.67
C VAL A 96 -0.07 6.44 -19.05
N ALA A 97 -0.61 6.25 -20.27
CA ALA A 97 -1.85 6.89 -20.68
C ALA A 97 -3.03 6.50 -19.77
N ALA A 98 -3.21 5.21 -19.47
CA ALA A 98 -4.28 4.73 -18.58
C ALA A 98 -4.16 5.31 -17.16
N ASN A 99 -2.94 5.33 -16.62
CA ASN A 99 -2.70 5.91 -15.28
C ASN A 99 -2.84 7.43 -15.26
N THR A 100 -2.51 8.12 -16.35
CA THR A 100 -2.78 9.57 -16.48
C THR A 100 -4.27 9.85 -16.50
N CYS A 101 -5.05 9.07 -17.27
CA CYS A 101 -6.52 9.18 -17.24
C CYS A 101 -7.08 8.93 -15.84
N MET A 102 -6.57 7.93 -15.12
CA MET A 102 -6.96 7.66 -13.73
C MET A 102 -6.58 8.83 -12.82
N ALA A 103 -5.38 9.38 -12.94
CA ALA A 103 -4.94 10.53 -12.17
C ALA A 103 -5.84 11.76 -12.40
N VAL A 104 -6.20 12.04 -13.64
CA VAL A 104 -7.14 13.13 -14.00
C VAL A 104 -8.52 12.89 -13.40
N PHE A 105 -9.03 11.65 -13.52
CA PHE A 105 -10.33 11.27 -12.94
C PHE A 105 -10.35 11.46 -11.42
N LEU A 106 -9.33 10.96 -10.71
CA LEU A 106 -9.22 11.11 -9.26
C LEU A 106 -9.01 12.58 -8.86
N SER A 107 -8.23 13.34 -9.62
CA SER A 107 -8.07 14.78 -9.40
C SER A 107 -9.37 15.55 -9.58
N ALA A 108 -10.21 15.15 -10.54
CA ALA A 108 -11.53 15.75 -10.72
C ALA A 108 -12.46 15.47 -9.52
N ILE A 109 -12.46 14.24 -8.99
CA ILE A 109 -13.21 13.90 -7.77
C ILE A 109 -12.72 14.75 -6.60
N MET A 110 -11.40 14.85 -6.40
CA MET A 110 -10.82 15.64 -5.32
C MET A 110 -11.10 17.13 -5.49
N TRP A 111 -11.16 17.63 -6.73
CA TRP A 111 -11.56 19.00 -7.00
C TRP A 111 -13.01 19.28 -6.59
N VAL A 112 -13.94 18.35 -6.87
CA VAL A 112 -15.34 18.47 -6.40
C VAL A 112 -15.40 18.48 -4.88
N LEU A 113 -14.60 17.63 -4.18
CA LEU A 113 -14.50 17.65 -2.73
C LEU A 113 -13.92 18.99 -2.22
N TYR A 114 -12.92 19.54 -2.89
CA TYR A 114 -12.34 20.85 -2.56
C TYR A 114 -13.38 21.99 -2.58
N ILE A 115 -14.20 22.03 -3.62
CA ILE A 115 -15.25 23.06 -3.73
C ILE A 115 -16.24 22.93 -2.56
N ASN A 116 -16.55 21.70 -2.14
CA ASN A 116 -17.51 21.42 -1.07
C ASN A 116 -16.87 21.32 0.33
N LEU A 117 -15.60 21.67 0.47
CA LEU A 117 -14.85 21.49 1.72
C LEU A 117 -15.52 22.21 2.91
N GLY A 118 -16.11 23.39 2.69
CA GLY A 118 -16.85 24.15 3.71
C GLY A 118 -18.14 23.47 4.19
N ASN A 119 -18.72 22.56 3.40
CA ASN A 119 -19.96 21.84 3.74
C ASN A 119 -19.71 20.53 4.51
N LEU A 120 -18.45 20.19 4.79
CA LEU A 120 -18.09 18.94 5.47
C LEU A 120 -18.07 19.05 7.00
N GLY A 121 -18.62 20.14 7.56
CA GLY A 121 -18.78 20.31 9.01
C GLY A 121 -17.47 20.53 9.76
N GLN A 122 -16.44 21.04 9.09
CA GLN A 122 -15.17 21.36 9.74
C GLN A 122 -15.20 22.77 10.34
N PRO A 123 -14.43 23.05 11.42
CA PRO A 123 -14.33 24.38 11.99
C PRO A 123 -13.92 25.41 10.96
N GLU A 124 -14.64 26.54 10.91
CA GLU A 124 -14.40 27.61 9.92
C GLU A 124 -12.98 28.18 10.00
N GLU A 125 -12.39 28.20 11.21
CA GLU A 125 -11.03 28.68 11.43
C GLU A 125 -9.94 27.81 10.77
N LEU A 126 -10.22 26.52 10.50
CA LEU A 126 -9.29 25.60 9.84
C LEU A 126 -9.43 25.59 8.32
N LEU A 127 -10.54 26.09 7.78
CA LEU A 127 -10.81 26.05 6.34
C LEU A 127 -9.74 26.72 5.47
N PRO A 128 -9.17 27.91 5.82
CA PRO A 128 -8.11 28.51 5.02
C PRO A 128 -6.84 27.63 4.94
N LEU A 129 -6.45 27.03 6.08
CA LEU A 129 -5.31 26.10 6.15
C LEU A 129 -5.56 24.84 5.34
N MET A 130 -6.73 24.24 5.50
CA MET A 130 -7.14 23.05 4.75
C MET A 130 -7.16 23.31 3.24
N ARG A 131 -7.70 24.44 2.79
CA ARG A 131 -7.79 24.80 1.36
C ARG A 131 -6.41 24.93 0.73
N SER A 132 -5.51 25.67 1.35
CA SER A 132 -4.15 25.84 0.84
C SER A 132 -3.41 24.52 0.74
N TYR A 133 -3.45 23.72 1.80
CA TYR A 133 -2.79 22.41 1.84
C TYR A 133 -3.42 21.40 0.85
N PHE A 134 -4.75 21.42 0.71
CA PHE A 134 -5.49 20.54 -0.20
C PHE A 134 -5.10 20.77 -1.66
N VAL A 135 -5.01 22.03 -2.11
CA VAL A 135 -4.61 22.36 -3.48
C VAL A 135 -3.20 21.87 -3.78
N ILE A 136 -2.27 22.05 -2.84
CA ILE A 136 -0.88 21.59 -3.00
C ILE A 136 -0.84 20.05 -3.13
N GLN A 137 -1.56 19.33 -2.28
CA GLN A 137 -1.68 17.88 -2.35
C GLN A 137 -2.32 17.42 -3.67
N LEU A 138 -3.36 18.14 -4.14
CA LEU A 138 -4.05 17.83 -5.39
C LEU A 138 -3.11 17.95 -6.60
N VAL A 139 -2.31 19.01 -6.68
CA VAL A 139 -1.30 19.20 -7.74
C VAL A 139 -0.26 18.08 -7.72
N SER A 140 0.06 17.52 -6.56
CA SER A 140 1.04 16.44 -6.44
C SER A 140 0.52 15.06 -6.89
N LEU A 141 -0.79 14.86 -6.96
CA LEU A 141 -1.42 13.56 -7.22
C LEU A 141 -1.02 12.91 -8.56
N PRO A 142 -0.99 13.63 -9.71
CA PRO A 142 -0.53 13.04 -10.97
C PRO A 142 0.91 12.52 -10.91
N PHE A 143 1.79 13.21 -10.18
CA PHE A 143 3.18 12.80 -10.02
C PHE A 143 3.33 11.53 -9.20
N VAL A 144 2.47 11.34 -8.18
CA VAL A 144 2.37 10.06 -7.45
C VAL A 144 1.97 8.93 -8.39
N CYS A 145 0.99 9.15 -9.27
CA CYS A 145 0.57 8.15 -10.25
C CYS A 145 1.69 7.81 -11.24
N TRP A 146 2.40 8.81 -11.77
CA TRP A 146 3.50 8.58 -12.71
C TRP A 146 4.68 7.87 -12.05
N PHE A 147 5.08 8.30 -10.85
CA PHE A 147 6.13 7.61 -10.09
C PHE A 147 5.78 6.13 -9.90
N ASN A 148 4.56 5.82 -9.43
CA ASN A 148 4.14 4.44 -9.21
C ASN A 148 4.00 3.64 -10.51
N THR A 149 3.60 4.25 -11.62
CA THR A 149 3.54 3.61 -12.94
C THR A 149 4.93 3.06 -13.34
N PHE A 150 5.96 3.88 -13.25
CA PHE A 150 7.32 3.45 -13.58
C PHE A 150 7.95 2.57 -12.49
N ARG A 151 7.57 2.75 -11.22
CA ARG A 151 7.95 1.83 -10.14
C ARG A 151 7.43 0.42 -10.41
N GLN A 152 6.15 0.28 -10.77
CA GLN A 152 5.58 -1.04 -11.09
C GLN A 152 6.23 -1.67 -12.33
N PHE A 153 6.71 -0.86 -13.27
CA PHE A 153 7.53 -1.35 -14.38
C PHE A 153 8.87 -1.91 -13.87
N THR A 154 9.61 -1.15 -13.06
CA THR A 154 10.91 -1.63 -12.52
C THR A 154 10.74 -2.85 -11.64
N ASP A 155 9.69 -2.90 -10.83
CA ASP A 155 9.37 -4.09 -10.02
C ASP A 155 9.07 -5.29 -10.92
N GLY A 156 8.27 -5.13 -11.98
CA GLY A 156 7.91 -6.20 -12.93
C GLY A 156 9.10 -6.80 -13.66
N ILE A 157 10.13 -6.01 -13.97
CA ILE A 157 11.39 -6.48 -14.55
C ILE A 157 12.43 -6.91 -13.49
N THR A 158 12.00 -7.08 -12.24
CA THR A 158 12.85 -7.49 -11.10
C THR A 158 13.92 -6.48 -10.64
N ASP A 159 13.75 -5.21 -10.95
CA ASP A 159 14.67 -4.11 -10.59
C ASP A 159 14.12 -3.23 -9.46
N THR A 160 13.82 -3.84 -8.30
CA THR A 160 13.19 -3.16 -7.16
C THR A 160 14.10 -2.15 -6.45
N ARG A 161 15.42 -2.25 -6.64
CA ARG A 161 16.40 -1.37 -5.99
C ARG A 161 16.33 0.08 -6.47
N VAL A 162 16.00 0.30 -7.74
CA VAL A 162 15.90 1.65 -8.30
C VAL A 162 14.82 2.45 -7.59
N ALA A 163 13.62 1.87 -7.48
CA ALA A 163 12.51 2.51 -6.78
C ALA A 163 12.83 2.75 -5.29
N MET A 164 13.49 1.79 -4.62
CA MET A 164 13.92 1.94 -3.22
C MET A 164 14.81 3.16 -3.03
N TRP A 165 15.87 3.32 -3.84
CA TRP A 165 16.79 4.45 -3.69
C TRP A 165 16.15 5.80 -3.97
N ILE A 166 15.23 5.86 -4.96
CA ILE A 166 14.49 7.09 -5.26
C ILE A 166 13.56 7.44 -4.08
N LEU A 167 12.88 6.45 -3.48
CA LEU A 167 12.04 6.66 -2.30
C LEU A 167 12.84 7.17 -1.11
N ILE A 168 13.99 6.55 -0.80
CA ILE A 168 14.86 7.00 0.28
C ILE A 168 15.33 8.44 0.04
N GLY A 169 15.84 8.74 -1.16
CA GLY A 169 16.28 10.08 -1.52
C GLY A 169 15.15 11.12 -1.43
N GLY A 170 13.96 10.77 -1.93
CA GLY A 170 12.77 11.62 -1.87
C GLY A 170 12.32 11.88 -0.43
N ASN A 171 12.34 10.86 0.43
CA ASN A 171 11.98 10.99 1.84
C ASN A 171 12.98 11.89 2.61
N ILE A 172 14.28 11.71 2.38
CA ILE A 172 15.31 12.58 2.97
C ILE A 172 15.12 14.03 2.51
N MET A 173 14.88 14.23 1.21
CA MET A 173 14.62 15.55 0.64
C MET A 173 13.36 16.19 1.23
N ASN A 174 12.30 15.41 1.47
CA ASN A 174 11.08 15.88 2.09
C ASN A 174 11.32 16.32 3.55
N ILE A 175 11.96 15.50 4.37
CA ILE A 175 12.27 15.83 5.77
C ILE A 175 13.14 17.10 5.84
N PHE A 176 14.15 17.21 4.98
CA PHE A 176 14.97 18.41 4.88
C PHE A 176 14.18 19.64 4.43
N GLY A 177 13.34 19.48 3.40
CA GLY A 177 12.44 20.54 2.92
C GLY A 177 11.42 20.99 3.98
N ASN A 178 10.89 20.06 4.77
CA ASN A 178 10.05 20.39 5.92
C ASN A 178 10.79 21.26 6.94
N TRP A 179 12.03 20.88 7.29
CA TRP A 179 12.84 21.66 8.21
C TRP A 179 13.11 23.08 7.69
N VAL A 180 13.31 23.23 6.38
CA VAL A 180 13.52 24.56 5.77
C VAL A 180 12.23 25.36 5.70
N LEU A 181 11.14 24.78 5.19
CA LEU A 181 9.93 25.54 4.81
C LEU A 181 8.92 25.67 5.94
N ILE A 182 8.80 24.68 6.85
CA ILE A 182 7.88 24.82 8.01
C ILE A 182 8.42 25.88 8.96
N TYR A 183 9.72 25.82 9.28
CA TYR A 183 10.33 26.65 10.33
C TYR A 183 11.09 27.88 9.81
N GLY A 184 11.15 28.10 8.50
CA GLY A 184 11.79 29.28 7.93
C GLY A 184 13.31 29.29 8.03
N HIS A 185 13.97 28.12 7.92
CA HIS A 185 15.43 28.07 7.96
C HIS A 185 16.09 28.46 6.63
N LEU A 186 17.41 28.71 6.64
CA LEU A 186 18.21 29.07 5.46
C LEU A 186 17.74 30.36 4.75
N GLY A 187 17.12 31.28 5.47
CA GLY A 187 16.67 32.57 4.93
C GLY A 187 15.31 32.51 4.20
N MET A 188 14.63 31.40 4.27
CA MET A 188 13.25 31.29 3.81
C MET A 188 12.27 31.81 4.85
N GLU A 189 11.09 32.28 4.40
CA GLU A 189 10.01 32.63 5.32
C GLU A 189 9.39 31.37 5.93
N GLU A 190 8.92 31.49 7.17
CA GLU A 190 8.20 30.46 7.88
C GLU A 190 6.82 30.26 7.24
N MET A 191 6.58 29.06 6.67
CA MET A 191 5.35 28.75 5.90
C MET A 191 4.42 27.78 6.62
N GLY A 192 4.84 27.20 7.75
CA GLY A 192 4.02 26.23 8.50
C GLY A 192 3.49 25.09 7.64
N LEU A 193 2.17 24.84 7.70
CA LEU A 193 1.50 23.77 6.95
C LEU A 193 1.67 23.89 5.44
N VAL A 194 1.67 25.10 4.89
CA VAL A 194 1.90 25.33 3.46
C VAL A 194 3.31 24.87 3.07
N GLY A 195 4.30 25.14 3.93
CA GLY A 195 5.68 24.68 3.75
C GLY A 195 5.80 23.14 3.75
N ALA A 196 5.07 22.47 4.65
CA ALA A 196 5.00 21.00 4.66
C ALA A 196 4.40 20.45 3.36
N GLY A 197 3.30 21.06 2.90
CA GLY A 197 2.67 20.69 1.63
C GLY A 197 3.59 20.87 0.43
N LEU A 198 4.27 22.02 0.34
CA LEU A 198 5.22 22.32 -0.74
C LEU A 198 6.41 21.35 -0.74
N SER A 199 6.98 21.05 0.43
CA SER A 199 8.06 20.08 0.56
C SER A 199 7.65 18.69 0.05
N THR A 200 6.46 18.22 0.44
CA THR A 200 5.88 16.95 -0.02
C THR A 200 5.64 16.97 -1.53
N MET A 201 5.05 18.03 -2.07
CA MET A 201 4.81 18.18 -3.51
C MET A 201 6.10 18.18 -4.31
N ILE A 202 7.10 18.97 -3.91
CA ILE A 202 8.41 19.05 -4.58
C ILE A 202 9.08 17.68 -4.57
N SER A 203 9.07 16.98 -3.45
CA SER A 203 9.66 15.63 -3.33
C SER A 203 8.98 14.64 -4.26
N ARG A 204 7.66 14.65 -4.36
CA ARG A 204 6.89 13.80 -5.28
C ARG A 204 7.18 14.11 -6.75
N ILE A 205 7.28 15.39 -7.09
CA ILE A 205 7.64 15.83 -8.45
C ILE A 205 9.05 15.36 -8.80
N VAL A 206 10.03 15.59 -7.92
CA VAL A 206 11.42 15.17 -8.13
C VAL A 206 11.53 13.65 -8.26
N MET A 207 10.89 12.88 -7.38
CA MET A 207 10.86 11.42 -7.48
C MET A 207 10.28 10.95 -8.82
N ALA A 208 9.20 11.57 -9.30
CA ALA A 208 8.60 11.23 -10.58
C ALA A 208 9.53 11.58 -11.74
N ILE A 209 10.14 12.78 -11.75
CA ILE A 209 11.09 13.21 -12.77
C ILE A 209 12.31 12.30 -12.79
N VAL A 210 12.90 11.98 -11.64
CA VAL A 210 14.07 11.09 -11.56
C VAL A 210 13.73 9.70 -12.09
N MET A 211 12.58 9.16 -11.70
CA MET A 211 12.14 7.83 -12.14
C MET A 211 11.93 7.77 -13.67
N VAL A 212 11.24 8.76 -14.22
CA VAL A 212 11.05 8.91 -15.68
C VAL A 212 12.38 9.12 -16.39
N SER A 213 13.25 9.97 -15.85
CA SER A 213 14.58 10.23 -16.41
C SER A 213 15.45 8.97 -16.47
N ILE A 214 15.42 8.15 -15.41
CA ILE A 214 16.15 6.87 -15.41
C ILE A 214 15.61 5.95 -16.50
N PHE A 215 14.31 5.89 -16.74
CA PHE A 215 13.74 5.10 -17.84
C PHE A 215 14.23 5.60 -19.20
N PHE A 216 14.28 6.92 -19.43
CA PHE A 216 14.63 7.48 -20.74
C PHE A 216 16.14 7.61 -20.99
N PHE A 217 16.97 7.76 -19.98
CA PHE A 217 18.41 8.05 -20.14
C PHE A 217 19.33 6.91 -19.72
N SER A 218 18.89 5.98 -18.85
CA SER A 218 19.75 4.87 -18.43
C SER A 218 20.01 3.90 -19.58
N LYS A 219 21.27 3.48 -19.70
CA LYS A 219 21.69 2.44 -20.68
C LYS A 219 20.98 1.10 -20.41
N ARG A 220 20.66 0.82 -19.15
CA ARG A 220 20.00 -0.41 -18.70
C ARG A 220 18.63 -0.63 -19.34
N TYR A 221 17.88 0.44 -19.60
CA TYR A 221 16.52 0.37 -20.14
C TYR A 221 16.44 0.68 -21.64
N LYS A 222 17.57 0.60 -22.38
CA LYS A 222 17.66 0.92 -23.80
C LYS A 222 16.66 0.16 -24.67
N GLU A 223 16.51 -1.16 -24.44
CA GLU A 223 15.63 -2.00 -25.27
C GLU A 223 14.15 -1.70 -25.00
N TYR A 224 13.76 -1.46 -23.75
CA TYR A 224 12.40 -1.02 -23.38
C TYR A 224 12.07 0.33 -24.00
N ARG A 225 13.04 1.26 -24.02
CA ARG A 225 12.89 2.58 -24.64
C ARG A 225 12.74 2.52 -26.15
N LYS A 226 13.38 1.57 -26.83
CA LYS A 226 13.14 1.34 -28.26
C LYS A 226 11.67 0.96 -28.49
N GLY A 227 11.15 0.01 -27.73
CA GLY A 227 9.75 -0.37 -27.80
C GLY A 227 8.81 0.81 -27.51
N TRP A 228 9.11 1.63 -26.49
CA TRP A 228 8.37 2.86 -26.24
C TRP A 228 8.34 3.81 -27.44
N ARG A 229 9.48 4.05 -28.09
CA ARG A 229 9.57 4.98 -29.25
C ARG A 229 8.82 4.48 -30.46
N GLN A 230 8.88 3.19 -30.74
CA GLN A 230 8.25 2.56 -31.91
C GLN A 230 6.77 2.23 -31.68
N GLY A 231 6.38 2.01 -30.44
CA GLY A 231 5.00 1.72 -30.10
C GLY A 231 4.08 2.93 -30.16
N SER A 232 2.80 2.67 -30.29
CA SER A 232 1.70 3.63 -30.14
C SER A 232 0.82 3.29 -28.96
N ILE A 233 -0.02 4.24 -28.49
CA ILE A 233 -1.05 3.93 -27.52
C ILE A 233 -2.03 2.97 -28.17
N ASN A 234 -2.09 1.75 -27.62
CA ASN A 234 -2.94 0.69 -28.14
C ASN A 234 -4.17 0.52 -27.26
N ARG A 235 -5.35 0.51 -27.89
CA ARG A 235 -6.62 0.33 -27.18
C ARG A 235 -6.67 -1.00 -26.41
N THR A 236 -6.06 -2.06 -26.94
CA THR A 236 -6.03 -3.38 -26.29
C THR A 236 -5.22 -3.32 -25.00
N ASP A 237 -4.03 -2.74 -25.03
CA ASP A 237 -3.17 -2.59 -23.83
C ASP A 237 -3.80 -1.66 -22.80
N PHE A 238 -4.35 -0.52 -23.26
CA PHE A 238 -5.07 0.40 -22.40
C PHE A 238 -6.24 -0.31 -21.67
N LYS A 239 -7.05 -1.08 -22.42
CA LYS A 239 -8.13 -1.88 -21.85
C LYS A 239 -7.61 -2.95 -20.88
N GLN A 240 -6.52 -3.63 -21.21
CA GLN A 240 -5.92 -4.63 -20.33
C GLN A 240 -5.48 -4.02 -18.99
N VAL A 241 -4.75 -2.90 -19.02
CA VAL A 241 -4.33 -2.19 -17.80
C VAL A 241 -5.55 -1.78 -16.97
N THR A 242 -6.59 -1.24 -17.60
CA THR A 242 -7.80 -0.79 -16.91
C THR A 242 -8.60 -1.96 -16.33
N VAL A 243 -8.78 -3.04 -17.08
CA VAL A 243 -9.54 -4.23 -16.64
C VAL A 243 -8.85 -4.95 -15.48
N LEU A 244 -7.52 -4.94 -15.43
CA LEU A 244 -6.78 -5.50 -14.31
C LEU A 244 -6.63 -4.50 -13.16
N GLY A 245 -6.40 -3.21 -13.47
CA GLY A 245 -6.12 -2.19 -12.46
C GLY A 245 -7.34 -1.80 -11.63
N LEU A 246 -8.52 -1.69 -12.26
CA LEU A 246 -9.73 -1.26 -11.54
C LEU A 246 -10.14 -2.23 -10.43
N PRO A 247 -10.15 -3.57 -10.62
CA PRO A 247 -10.40 -4.51 -9.54
C PRO A 247 -9.39 -4.39 -8.38
N LEU A 248 -8.13 -4.17 -8.67
CA LEU A 248 -7.09 -4.01 -7.65
C LEU A 248 -7.27 -2.71 -6.85
N ALA A 249 -7.59 -1.62 -7.54
CA ALA A 249 -7.91 -0.35 -6.90
C ALA A 249 -9.12 -0.46 -5.98
N LEU A 250 -10.20 -1.09 -6.45
CA LEU A 250 -11.41 -1.31 -5.67
C LEU A 250 -11.17 -2.21 -4.46
N GLN A 251 -10.41 -3.31 -4.61
CA GLN A 251 -10.07 -4.20 -3.51
C GLN A 251 -9.32 -3.43 -2.39
N MET A 252 -8.29 -2.67 -2.76
CA MET A 252 -7.52 -1.90 -1.77
C MET A 252 -8.34 -0.77 -1.15
N GLY A 253 -9.19 -0.11 -1.94
CA GLY A 253 -10.10 0.92 -1.44
C GLY A 253 -11.11 0.37 -0.45
N MET A 254 -11.71 -0.80 -0.71
CA MET A 254 -12.66 -1.45 0.21
C MET A 254 -11.98 -1.88 1.51
N GLU A 255 -10.78 -2.44 1.44
CA GLU A 255 -9.99 -2.79 2.61
C GLU A 255 -9.75 -1.56 3.50
N THR A 256 -9.26 -0.47 2.92
CA THR A 256 -9.01 0.79 3.63
C THR A 256 -10.31 1.37 4.21
N ALA A 257 -11.41 1.34 3.45
CA ALA A 257 -12.70 1.82 3.92
C ALA A 257 -13.23 1.00 5.11
N ALA A 258 -13.03 -0.32 5.11
CA ALA A 258 -13.46 -1.17 6.22
C ALA A 258 -12.68 -0.87 7.51
N PHE A 259 -11.36 -0.65 7.44
CA PHE A 259 -10.58 -0.21 8.59
C PHE A 259 -11.02 1.16 9.10
N SER A 260 -11.31 2.10 8.20
CA SER A 260 -11.83 3.42 8.58
C SER A 260 -13.19 3.33 9.26
N LEU A 261 -14.11 2.49 8.76
CA LEU A 261 -15.42 2.25 9.39
C LEU A 261 -15.27 1.57 10.77
N SER A 262 -14.33 0.65 10.91
CA SER A 262 -14.04 0.05 12.22
C SER A 262 -13.54 1.08 13.23
N SER A 263 -12.71 2.04 12.79
CA SER A 263 -12.26 3.15 13.63
C SER A 263 -13.42 4.05 14.07
N LEU A 264 -14.43 4.28 13.20
CA LEU A 264 -15.64 4.99 13.58
C LEU A 264 -16.43 4.24 14.66
N MET A 265 -16.57 2.92 14.54
CA MET A 265 -17.22 2.10 15.56
C MET A 265 -16.47 2.16 16.91
N VAL A 266 -15.13 2.14 16.88
CA VAL A 266 -14.33 2.30 18.11
C VAL A 266 -14.57 3.66 18.76
N GLY A 267 -14.79 4.72 17.98
CA GLY A 267 -15.11 6.05 18.48
C GLY A 267 -16.36 6.10 19.38
N TRP A 268 -17.32 5.18 19.18
CA TRP A 268 -18.52 5.08 20.04
C TRP A 268 -18.21 4.64 21.48
N PHE A 269 -17.05 4.02 21.72
CA PHE A 269 -16.61 3.57 23.05
C PHE A 269 -15.81 4.63 23.82
N GLY A 270 -15.65 5.82 23.23
CA GLY A 270 -15.00 6.95 23.87
C GLY A 270 -13.53 7.15 23.46
N THR A 271 -12.95 8.22 24.01
CA THR A 271 -11.62 8.71 23.62
C THR A 271 -10.49 7.75 23.99
N THR A 272 -10.59 7.07 25.14
CA THR A 272 -9.60 6.10 25.61
C THR A 272 -9.51 4.90 24.66
N ALA A 273 -10.66 4.36 24.23
CA ALA A 273 -10.71 3.25 23.28
C ALA A 273 -10.17 3.66 21.91
N LEU A 274 -10.50 4.87 21.46
CA LEU A 274 -10.01 5.41 20.18
C LEU A 274 -8.49 5.63 20.20
N ALA A 275 -7.95 6.13 21.31
CA ALA A 275 -6.50 6.29 21.50
C ALA A 275 -5.78 4.93 21.48
N ALA A 276 -6.30 3.93 22.21
CA ALA A 276 -5.76 2.57 22.20
C ALA A 276 -5.83 1.94 20.81
N HIS A 277 -6.93 2.14 20.09
CA HIS A 277 -7.08 1.68 18.69
C HIS A 277 -6.02 2.30 17.77
N GLN A 278 -5.76 3.60 17.89
CA GLN A 278 -4.75 4.28 17.08
C GLN A 278 -3.34 3.75 17.35
N VAL A 279 -3.00 3.47 18.61
CA VAL A 279 -1.74 2.81 18.96
C VAL A 279 -1.65 1.42 18.30
N MET A 280 -2.72 0.63 18.39
CA MET A 280 -2.78 -0.70 17.79
C MET A 280 -2.65 -0.66 16.26
N LEU A 281 -3.30 0.32 15.59
CA LEU A 281 -3.14 0.51 14.13
C LEU A 281 -1.70 0.84 13.77
N THR A 282 -1.02 1.67 14.56
CA THR A 282 0.38 2.02 14.31
C THR A 282 1.30 0.79 14.44
N ILE A 283 1.11 -0.03 15.47
CA ILE A 283 1.85 -1.29 15.66
C ILE A 283 1.56 -2.25 14.50
N SER A 284 0.30 -2.37 14.11
CA SER A 284 -0.16 -3.21 13.00
C SER A 284 0.47 -2.80 11.67
N GLN A 285 0.54 -1.49 11.40
CA GLN A 285 1.11 -0.93 10.18
C GLN A 285 2.59 -1.31 10.00
N LEU A 286 3.37 -1.31 11.08
CA LEU A 286 4.78 -1.75 11.05
C LEU A 286 4.90 -3.22 10.60
N GLY A 287 4.13 -4.11 11.19
CA GLY A 287 4.09 -5.53 10.80
C GLY A 287 3.65 -5.70 9.34
N TYR A 288 2.54 -5.03 8.98
CA TYR A 288 2.00 -5.05 7.63
C TYR A 288 3.03 -4.66 6.56
N MET A 289 3.77 -3.56 6.74
CA MET A 289 4.75 -3.10 5.75
C MET A 289 5.85 -4.14 5.47
N ILE A 290 6.23 -4.91 6.50
CA ILE A 290 7.27 -5.94 6.39
C ILE A 290 6.77 -7.11 5.52
N TYR A 291 5.65 -7.73 5.85
CA TYR A 291 5.19 -8.89 5.08
C TYR A 291 4.52 -8.50 3.76
N TYR A 292 3.94 -7.29 3.66
CA TYR A 292 3.42 -6.77 2.39
C TYR A 292 4.51 -6.59 1.33
N GLY A 293 5.68 -6.04 1.70
CA GLY A 293 6.79 -5.88 0.76
C GLY A 293 7.28 -7.23 0.20
N LEU A 294 7.28 -8.28 1.05
CA LEU A 294 7.58 -9.63 0.61
C LEU A 294 6.48 -10.22 -0.29
N ALA A 295 5.21 -10.02 0.07
CA ALA A 295 4.07 -10.45 -0.73
C ALA A 295 4.05 -9.77 -2.13
N ALA A 296 4.46 -8.51 -2.22
CA ALA A 296 4.63 -7.83 -3.50
C ALA A 296 5.70 -8.51 -4.37
N ALA A 297 6.81 -8.98 -3.78
CA ALA A 297 7.82 -9.76 -4.49
C ALA A 297 7.26 -11.11 -5.01
N VAL A 298 6.29 -11.71 -4.31
CA VAL A 298 5.58 -12.92 -4.77
C VAL A 298 4.84 -12.62 -6.08
N ALA A 299 4.12 -11.50 -6.18
CA ALA A 299 3.42 -11.11 -7.41
C ALA A 299 4.40 -10.95 -8.59
N VAL A 300 5.53 -10.30 -8.37
CA VAL A 300 6.59 -10.13 -9.38
C VAL A 300 7.12 -11.48 -9.87
N ARG A 301 7.52 -12.37 -8.96
CA ARG A 301 8.10 -13.67 -9.36
C ARG A 301 7.07 -14.58 -10.03
N ILE A 302 5.84 -14.59 -9.52
CA ILE A 302 4.77 -15.38 -10.14
C ILE A 302 4.49 -14.88 -11.56
N SER A 303 4.40 -13.57 -11.78
CA SER A 303 4.17 -13.04 -13.14
C SER A 303 5.31 -13.39 -14.11
N ASN A 304 6.56 -13.38 -13.64
CA ASN A 304 7.70 -13.82 -14.47
C ASN A 304 7.58 -15.30 -14.86
N PHE A 305 7.29 -16.20 -13.89
CA PHE A 305 7.14 -17.63 -14.17
C PHE A 305 5.89 -17.93 -15.01
N MET A 306 4.82 -17.13 -14.88
CA MET A 306 3.67 -17.20 -15.78
C MET A 306 4.08 -16.93 -17.22
N GLY A 307 4.94 -15.93 -17.45
CA GLY A 307 5.51 -15.65 -18.76
C GLY A 307 6.31 -16.80 -19.33
N GLN A 308 7.08 -17.50 -18.49
CA GLN A 308 7.87 -18.69 -18.83
C GLN A 308 7.02 -19.96 -18.96
N ARG A 309 5.75 -19.93 -18.62
CA ARG A 309 4.85 -21.11 -18.51
C ARG A 309 5.32 -22.16 -17.50
N ASP A 310 6.15 -21.78 -16.52
CA ASP A 310 6.58 -22.66 -15.43
C ASP A 310 5.59 -22.63 -14.26
N TYR A 311 4.50 -23.35 -14.42
CA TYR A 311 3.43 -23.42 -13.40
C TYR A 311 3.90 -24.10 -12.10
N THR A 312 4.93 -24.93 -12.17
CA THR A 312 5.53 -25.56 -10.99
C THR A 312 6.26 -24.52 -10.14
N ALA A 313 7.05 -23.65 -10.79
CA ALA A 313 7.71 -22.53 -10.09
C ALA A 313 6.70 -21.52 -9.55
N VAL A 314 5.57 -21.27 -10.25
CA VAL A 314 4.46 -20.43 -9.76
C VAL A 314 3.92 -20.98 -8.43
N LYS A 315 3.57 -22.28 -8.36
CA LYS A 315 3.08 -22.94 -7.13
C LYS A 315 4.11 -22.87 -6.00
N ARG A 316 5.38 -23.17 -6.29
CA ARG A 316 6.47 -23.12 -5.31
C ARG A 316 6.72 -21.70 -4.78
N THR A 317 6.65 -20.70 -5.66
CA THR A 317 6.82 -19.30 -5.27
C THR A 317 5.72 -18.84 -4.31
N ALA A 318 4.44 -19.16 -4.60
CA ALA A 318 3.33 -18.84 -3.71
C ALA A 318 3.46 -19.52 -2.34
N THR A 319 3.91 -20.79 -2.32
CA THR A 319 4.16 -21.56 -1.09
C THR A 319 5.36 -21.00 -0.32
N ALA A 320 6.46 -20.69 -1.00
CA ALA A 320 7.61 -20.04 -0.36
C ALA A 320 7.23 -18.67 0.23
N GLY A 321 6.40 -17.91 -0.48
CA GLY A 321 5.88 -16.64 -0.02
C GLY A 321 5.13 -16.75 1.30
N ILE A 322 4.17 -17.68 1.42
CA ILE A 322 3.40 -17.84 2.67
C ILE A 322 4.29 -18.30 3.84
N HIS A 323 5.29 -19.15 3.60
CA HIS A 323 6.24 -19.55 4.64
C HIS A 323 7.02 -18.34 5.18
N LEU A 324 7.56 -17.49 4.27
CA LEU A 324 8.31 -16.31 4.66
C LEU A 324 7.42 -15.24 5.32
N VAL A 325 6.21 -15.05 4.82
CA VAL A 325 5.24 -14.11 5.41
C VAL A 325 4.88 -14.54 6.82
N PHE A 326 4.59 -15.82 7.05
CA PHE A 326 4.30 -16.33 8.39
C PHE A 326 5.52 -16.25 9.32
N PHE A 327 6.71 -16.53 8.81
CA PHE A 327 7.95 -16.33 9.57
C PHE A 327 8.13 -14.89 10.01
N LEU A 328 7.91 -13.93 9.11
CA LEU A 328 7.99 -12.50 9.41
C LEU A 328 6.87 -12.05 10.35
N ALA A 329 5.64 -12.55 10.18
CA ALA A 329 4.54 -12.29 11.09
C ALA A 329 4.86 -12.79 12.52
N MET A 330 5.46 -13.96 12.66
CA MET A 330 5.93 -14.46 13.96
C MET A 330 7.06 -13.59 14.52
N LEU A 331 8.04 -13.25 13.69
CA LEU A 331 9.19 -12.43 14.10
C LEU A 331 8.76 -11.04 14.61
N THR A 332 7.73 -10.44 14.03
CA THR A 332 7.17 -9.15 14.46
C THR A 332 6.21 -9.30 15.64
N SER A 333 5.42 -10.38 15.70
CA SER A 333 4.43 -10.58 16.76
C SER A 333 5.04 -10.98 18.10
N ILE A 334 6.12 -11.78 18.10
CA ILE A 334 6.75 -12.28 19.34
C ILE A 334 7.27 -11.12 20.22
N PRO A 335 8.06 -10.15 19.71
CA PRO A 335 8.47 -9.00 20.52
C PRO A 335 7.29 -8.18 21.01
N VAL A 336 6.29 -7.93 20.18
CA VAL A 336 5.08 -7.19 20.56
C VAL A 336 4.34 -7.90 21.71
N PHE A 337 4.27 -9.23 21.70
CA PHE A 337 3.65 -10.00 22.78
C PHE A 337 4.47 -9.98 24.06
N ILE A 338 5.80 -10.13 23.98
CA ILE A 338 6.69 -10.09 25.14
C ILE A 338 6.59 -8.75 25.85
N PHE A 339 6.59 -7.65 25.08
CA PHE A 339 6.53 -6.29 25.59
C PHE A 339 5.11 -5.73 25.69
N ARG A 340 4.06 -6.54 25.60
CA ARG A 340 2.66 -6.09 25.53
C ARG A 340 2.23 -5.15 26.65
N HIS A 341 2.78 -5.31 27.86
CA HIS A 341 2.46 -4.46 29.00
C HIS A 341 3.19 -3.12 28.99
N SER A 342 4.23 -2.98 28.19
CA SER A 342 5.08 -1.78 28.14
C SER A 342 4.97 -1.03 26.82
N ILE A 343 4.60 -1.71 25.72
CA ILE A 343 4.62 -1.13 24.37
C ILE A 343 3.67 0.07 24.22
N GLY A 344 2.52 0.04 24.89
CA GLY A 344 1.59 1.17 24.93
C GLY A 344 2.20 2.42 25.57
N GLY A 345 3.08 2.24 26.56
CA GLY A 345 3.79 3.33 27.23
C GLY A 345 4.79 4.08 26.35
N LEU A 346 5.15 3.53 25.18
CA LEU A 346 5.94 4.26 24.17
C LEU A 346 5.14 5.37 23.49
N PHE A 347 3.80 5.31 23.56
CA PHE A 347 2.89 6.22 22.85
C PHE A 347 2.14 7.16 23.80
N THR A 348 1.94 6.76 25.06
CA THR A 348 1.13 7.53 26.03
C THR A 348 1.46 7.17 27.46
N ASP A 349 1.30 8.13 28.37
CA ASP A 349 1.43 7.95 29.82
C ASP A 349 0.12 7.48 30.48
N SER A 350 -1.00 7.41 29.71
CA SER A 350 -2.29 6.95 30.25
C SER A 350 -2.27 5.45 30.53
N SER A 351 -2.33 5.08 31.80
CA SER A 351 -2.38 3.68 32.24
C SER A 351 -3.58 2.91 31.69
N GLU A 352 -4.71 3.58 31.50
CA GLU A 352 -5.93 2.99 30.92
C GLU A 352 -5.70 2.60 29.45
N VAL A 353 -5.11 3.50 28.66
CA VAL A 353 -4.78 3.22 27.25
C VAL A 353 -3.76 2.09 27.15
N VAL A 354 -2.69 2.12 27.96
CA VAL A 354 -1.67 1.06 28.00
C VAL A 354 -2.27 -0.30 28.35
N SER A 355 -3.17 -0.36 29.33
CA SER A 355 -3.88 -1.59 29.71
C SER A 355 -4.74 -2.11 28.54
N MET A 356 -5.49 -1.22 27.88
CA MET A 356 -6.37 -1.58 26.76
C MET A 356 -5.56 -2.07 25.54
N VAL A 357 -4.44 -1.45 25.23
CA VAL A 357 -3.48 -1.91 24.22
C VAL A 357 -2.96 -3.31 24.55
N SER A 358 -2.53 -3.54 25.81
CA SER A 358 -2.03 -4.84 26.25
C SER A 358 -3.02 -5.99 26.03
N MET A 359 -4.31 -5.77 26.32
CA MET A 359 -5.36 -6.76 26.10
C MET A 359 -5.63 -6.99 24.60
N THR A 360 -5.53 -5.94 23.78
CA THR A 360 -5.82 -5.99 22.36
C THR A 360 -4.71 -6.67 21.54
N ILE A 361 -3.51 -6.83 22.09
CA ILE A 361 -2.40 -7.52 21.42
C ILE A 361 -2.71 -9.00 21.17
N ILE A 362 -3.52 -9.65 21.97
CA ILE A 362 -3.89 -11.07 21.77
C ILE A 362 -4.65 -11.27 20.45
N PRO A 363 -5.80 -10.61 20.19
CA PRO A 363 -6.45 -10.70 18.89
C PRO A 363 -5.59 -10.18 17.75
N PHE A 364 -4.72 -9.19 17.97
CA PHE A 364 -3.77 -8.70 16.98
C PHE A 364 -2.77 -9.79 16.53
N MET A 365 -2.28 -10.62 17.43
CA MET A 365 -1.39 -11.73 17.02
C MET A 365 -2.07 -12.69 16.06
N ILE A 366 -3.32 -13.04 16.31
CA ILE A 366 -4.11 -13.92 15.42
C ILE A 366 -4.38 -13.20 14.09
N TYR A 367 -4.71 -11.91 14.15
CA TYR A 367 -4.91 -11.04 13.01
C TYR A 367 -3.74 -11.08 12.02
N GLN A 368 -2.49 -11.00 12.49
CA GLN A 368 -1.31 -10.93 11.61
C GLN A 368 -1.16 -12.16 10.70
N PHE A 369 -1.55 -13.34 11.16
CA PHE A 369 -1.51 -14.53 10.31
C PHE A 369 -2.56 -14.50 9.22
N GLY A 370 -3.79 -14.09 9.55
CA GLY A 370 -4.87 -13.90 8.59
C GLY A 370 -4.52 -12.86 7.54
N ASP A 371 -3.98 -11.72 7.98
CA ASP A 371 -3.56 -10.62 7.12
C ASP A 371 -2.36 -11.01 6.23
N GLY A 372 -1.37 -11.69 6.77
CA GLY A 372 -0.25 -12.23 5.99
C GLY A 372 -0.70 -13.22 4.91
N MET A 373 -1.64 -14.11 5.24
CA MET A 373 -2.22 -15.05 4.28
C MET A 373 -2.99 -14.33 3.17
N GLN A 374 -3.82 -13.36 3.54
CA GLN A 374 -4.52 -12.49 2.59
C GLN A 374 -3.54 -11.77 1.66
N CYS A 375 -2.53 -11.09 2.20
CA CYS A 375 -1.53 -10.37 1.43
C CYS A 375 -0.80 -11.29 0.43
N ASN A 376 -0.35 -12.47 0.87
CA ASN A 376 0.36 -13.41 0.02
C ASN A 376 -0.49 -13.87 -1.16
N TYR A 377 -1.72 -14.35 -0.91
CA TYR A 377 -2.55 -14.91 -1.97
C TYR A 377 -3.25 -13.85 -2.83
N ALA A 378 -3.55 -12.66 -2.32
CA ALA A 378 -3.98 -11.54 -3.15
C ALA A 378 -2.88 -11.15 -4.16
N ASN A 379 -1.61 -11.10 -3.71
CA ASN A 379 -0.48 -10.85 -4.57
C ASN A 379 -0.20 -12.02 -5.54
N ALA A 380 -0.39 -13.27 -5.11
CA ALA A 380 -0.29 -14.43 -6.00
C ALA A 380 -1.36 -14.39 -7.12
N MET A 381 -2.61 -14.04 -6.79
CA MET A 381 -3.68 -13.84 -7.78
C MET A 381 -3.39 -12.68 -8.73
N ARG A 382 -2.78 -11.61 -8.23
CA ARG A 382 -2.29 -10.51 -9.06
C ARG A 382 -1.21 -11.01 -10.03
N GLY A 383 -0.25 -11.80 -9.56
CA GLY A 383 0.82 -12.36 -10.38
C GLY A 383 0.34 -13.26 -11.51
N ILE A 384 -0.74 -14.02 -11.32
CA ILE A 384 -1.40 -14.82 -12.38
C ILE A 384 -2.45 -14.03 -13.17
N ALA A 385 -2.60 -12.71 -12.93
CA ALA A 385 -3.57 -11.82 -13.56
C ALA A 385 -5.07 -12.21 -13.38
N VAL A 386 -5.41 -12.95 -12.33
CA VAL A 386 -6.78 -13.33 -11.96
C VAL A 386 -7.29 -12.41 -10.87
N VAL A 387 -7.70 -11.19 -11.23
CA VAL A 387 -7.99 -10.11 -10.28
C VAL A 387 -9.49 -9.87 -10.01
N LYS A 388 -10.38 -10.30 -10.88
CA LYS A 388 -11.83 -10.06 -10.72
C LYS A 388 -12.40 -10.60 -9.40
N PRO A 389 -12.03 -11.82 -8.93
CA PRO A 389 -12.54 -12.33 -7.66
C PRO A 389 -12.09 -11.52 -6.43
N LEU A 390 -10.99 -10.76 -6.53
CA LEU A 390 -10.47 -9.98 -5.41
C LEU A 390 -11.50 -9.00 -4.85
N ILE A 391 -12.31 -8.37 -5.72
CA ILE A 391 -13.37 -7.42 -5.32
C ILE A 391 -14.41 -8.11 -4.42
N TRP A 392 -14.97 -9.21 -4.91
CA TRP A 392 -16.05 -9.91 -4.21
C TRP A 392 -15.57 -10.53 -2.91
N ILE A 393 -14.35 -11.08 -2.91
CA ILE A 393 -13.75 -11.66 -1.72
C ILE A 393 -13.50 -10.56 -0.67
N ALA A 394 -12.96 -9.41 -1.08
CA ALA A 394 -12.78 -8.27 -0.17
C ALA A 394 -14.13 -7.77 0.37
N PHE A 395 -15.14 -7.64 -0.49
CA PHE A 395 -16.47 -7.22 -0.03
C PHE A 395 -17.04 -8.19 1.01
N VAL A 396 -17.01 -9.49 0.74
CA VAL A 396 -17.51 -10.51 1.68
C VAL A 396 -16.70 -10.50 2.98
N ALA A 397 -15.38 -10.52 2.89
CA ALA A 397 -14.51 -10.60 4.05
C ALA A 397 -14.62 -9.38 4.97
N PHE A 398 -14.64 -8.19 4.40
CA PHE A 398 -14.63 -6.95 5.18
C PHE A 398 -16.03 -6.46 5.54
N PHE A 399 -16.96 -6.40 4.58
CA PHE A 399 -18.27 -5.78 4.79
C PHE A 399 -19.35 -6.76 5.29
N ILE A 400 -19.23 -8.05 4.95
CA ILE A 400 -20.20 -9.07 5.41
C ILE A 400 -19.72 -9.80 6.65
N ILE A 401 -18.41 -9.98 6.83
CA ILE A 401 -17.85 -10.73 7.97
C ILE A 401 -17.23 -9.79 9.00
N SER A 402 -16.15 -9.07 8.68
CA SER A 402 -15.40 -8.28 9.66
C SER A 402 -16.24 -7.20 10.33
N LEU A 403 -16.90 -6.34 9.57
CA LEU A 403 -17.68 -5.22 10.13
C LEU A 403 -18.89 -5.70 10.95
N PRO A 404 -19.73 -6.64 10.47
CA PRO A 404 -20.84 -7.15 11.28
C PRO A 404 -20.40 -7.90 12.54
N LEU A 405 -19.33 -8.71 12.46
CA LEU A 405 -18.76 -9.36 13.65
C LEU A 405 -18.15 -8.34 14.62
N GLY A 406 -17.50 -7.28 14.09
CA GLY A 406 -17.00 -6.17 14.90
C GLY A 406 -18.12 -5.46 15.65
N TYR A 407 -19.25 -5.22 15.00
CA TYR A 407 -20.45 -4.68 15.65
C TYR A 407 -21.02 -5.66 16.70
N LEU A 408 -21.14 -6.93 16.34
CA LEU A 408 -21.66 -7.96 17.25
C LEU A 408 -20.77 -8.08 18.52
N PHE A 409 -19.48 -8.26 18.35
CA PHE A 409 -18.56 -8.45 19.49
C PHE A 409 -18.32 -7.15 20.25
N GLY A 410 -18.10 -6.03 19.54
CA GLY A 410 -17.77 -4.74 20.14
C GLY A 410 -18.96 -4.08 20.81
N VAL A 411 -20.11 -4.02 20.12
CA VAL A 411 -21.29 -3.26 20.55
C VAL A 411 -22.29 -4.17 21.27
N VAL A 412 -22.79 -5.23 20.61
CA VAL A 412 -23.86 -6.07 21.14
C VAL A 412 -23.39 -6.90 22.36
N MET A 413 -22.22 -7.52 22.25
CA MET A 413 -21.62 -8.31 23.34
C MET A 413 -20.84 -7.46 24.35
N ASN A 414 -20.74 -6.15 24.11
CA ASN A 414 -20.07 -5.16 24.97
C ASN A 414 -18.59 -5.45 25.26
N TYR A 415 -17.88 -6.12 24.33
CA TYR A 415 -16.41 -6.28 24.42
C TYR A 415 -15.64 -5.06 23.91
N GLN A 416 -16.33 -4.00 23.49
CA GLN A 416 -15.76 -2.72 23.07
C GLN A 416 -14.62 -2.88 22.05
N LEU A 417 -13.48 -2.20 22.26
CA LEU A 417 -12.30 -2.25 21.37
C LEU A 417 -11.80 -3.68 21.10
N ILE A 418 -11.72 -4.48 22.15
CA ILE A 418 -11.20 -5.85 22.07
C ILE A 418 -12.10 -6.71 21.16
N GLY A 419 -13.42 -6.51 21.24
CA GLY A 419 -14.39 -7.20 20.39
C GLY A 419 -14.20 -6.86 18.90
N ILE A 420 -13.96 -5.60 18.57
CA ILE A 420 -13.67 -5.18 17.18
C ILE A 420 -12.38 -5.85 16.68
N TRP A 421 -11.33 -5.89 17.50
CA TRP A 421 -10.07 -6.53 17.10
C TRP A 421 -10.18 -8.06 16.98
N TYR A 422 -11.07 -8.72 17.73
CA TYR A 422 -11.37 -10.14 17.53
C TYR A 422 -12.11 -10.43 16.23
N ALA A 423 -12.83 -9.47 15.66
CA ALA A 423 -13.54 -9.65 14.40
C ALA A 423 -12.60 -9.66 13.17
N PHE A 424 -11.50 -8.90 13.21
CA PHE A 424 -10.55 -8.84 12.10
C PHE A 424 -9.95 -10.19 11.69
N PRO A 425 -9.47 -11.06 12.61
CA PRO A 425 -9.00 -12.39 12.25
C PRO A 425 -9.98 -13.21 11.41
N PHE A 426 -11.28 -13.13 11.71
CA PHE A 426 -12.29 -13.88 10.95
C PHE A 426 -12.39 -13.39 9.52
N GLY A 427 -12.49 -12.08 9.30
CA GLY A 427 -12.56 -11.52 7.96
C GLY A 427 -11.29 -11.76 7.16
N LEU A 428 -10.13 -11.45 7.73
CA LEU A 428 -8.83 -11.57 7.04
C LEU A 428 -8.47 -13.03 6.74
N THR A 429 -8.73 -13.95 7.68
CA THR A 429 -8.52 -15.38 7.43
C THR A 429 -9.47 -15.89 6.34
N THR A 430 -10.73 -15.44 6.35
CA THR A 430 -11.69 -15.78 5.28
C THR A 430 -11.22 -15.23 3.94
N ALA A 431 -10.74 -13.98 3.88
CA ALA A 431 -10.16 -13.41 2.67
C ALA A 431 -8.96 -14.25 2.20
N GLY A 432 -8.03 -14.58 3.09
CA GLY A 432 -6.85 -15.38 2.77
C GLY A 432 -7.18 -16.77 2.23
N LEU A 433 -8.16 -17.47 2.85
CA LEU A 433 -8.63 -18.77 2.41
C LEU A 433 -9.31 -18.70 1.04
N LEU A 434 -10.19 -17.72 0.84
CA LEU A 434 -10.88 -17.55 -0.44
C LEU A 434 -9.90 -17.15 -1.55
N TYR A 435 -8.93 -16.27 -1.27
CA TYR A 435 -7.87 -15.94 -2.24
C TYR A 435 -7.03 -17.17 -2.59
N TYR A 436 -6.68 -18.01 -1.62
CA TYR A 436 -5.99 -19.28 -1.87
C TYR A 436 -6.80 -20.19 -2.79
N ILE A 437 -8.10 -20.39 -2.49
CA ILE A 437 -8.96 -21.26 -3.29
C ILE A 437 -9.10 -20.73 -4.73
N TYR A 438 -9.32 -19.43 -4.89
CA TYR A 438 -9.45 -18.82 -6.22
C TYR A 438 -8.13 -18.76 -6.97
N TYR A 439 -7.01 -18.60 -6.26
CA TYR A 439 -5.67 -18.73 -6.84
C TYR A 439 -5.47 -20.13 -7.42
N GLN A 440 -5.76 -21.19 -6.67
CA GLN A 440 -5.61 -22.58 -7.12
C GLN A 440 -6.53 -22.87 -8.33
N LYS A 441 -7.79 -22.48 -8.27
CA LYS A 441 -8.74 -22.63 -9.38
C LYS A 441 -8.30 -21.84 -10.62
N GLY A 442 -7.85 -20.61 -10.45
CA GLY A 442 -7.38 -19.75 -11.53
C GLY A 442 -6.14 -20.33 -12.22
N LEU A 443 -5.16 -20.76 -11.42
CA LEU A 443 -3.94 -21.35 -11.94
C LEU A 443 -4.21 -22.67 -12.69
N LYS A 444 -5.06 -23.55 -12.13
CA LYS A 444 -5.47 -24.80 -12.78
C LYS A 444 -6.13 -24.55 -14.14
N ARG A 445 -7.05 -23.59 -14.21
CA ARG A 445 -7.72 -23.19 -15.48
C ARG A 445 -6.72 -22.69 -16.53
N ILE A 446 -5.73 -21.90 -16.12
CA ILE A 446 -4.68 -21.41 -17.02
C ILE A 446 -3.81 -22.57 -17.51
N GLU A 447 -3.41 -23.48 -16.61
CA GLU A 447 -2.59 -24.66 -16.92
C GLU A 447 -3.31 -25.60 -17.90
N GLU A 448 -4.63 -25.81 -17.72
CA GLU A 448 -5.46 -26.63 -18.63
C GLU A 448 -5.65 -25.96 -20.00
N SER A 449 -5.81 -24.65 -20.06
CA SER A 449 -5.96 -23.92 -21.33
C SER A 449 -4.66 -23.77 -22.13
N ALA A 450 -3.53 -24.06 -21.53
CA ALA A 450 -2.21 -24.00 -22.15
C ALA A 450 -1.75 -25.37 -22.73
N LYS A 451 -2.46 -26.46 -22.38
CA LYS A 451 -2.30 -27.80 -22.96
C LYS A 451 -3.10 -27.92 -24.23
#